data_c6175f4bc7999aa07743737d07ad6509
#
_entry.id   c6175f4bc7999aa07743737d07ad6509
#
_cell.length_a   1.000
_cell.length_b   1.000
_cell.length_c   1.000
_cell.angle_alpha   90.00
_cell.angle_beta   90.00
_cell.angle_gamma   90.00
#
_symmetry.space_group_name_H-M   'P 1'
#
loop_
_entity.id
_entity.type
_entity.pdbx_description
1 polymer ?
#
loop_
_entity_poly.entity_id
_entity_poly.type
_entity_poly.pdbx_seq_one_letter_code
_entity_poly.pdbx_strand_id
1 'polypeptide(L)'
;MGGQVNTAQSCGRKDYKEARSYAASALQMTILFGLLFAAASIIFLDPLIGFFNLTDPEAYSSARSYMLITCGLIIFSFLNLTLTGLFTAQGDSRSPLMANFLGLVGNMLLDPLLILGIGPFPRLETAGAAIATVTAQFLVFAVLVFRIFTSGLETNVLRELHLFSRFPRKFYKNIFRIGFPTAIQSMLYCMISMVLTRMVSAFGAAAIAVQRVGGQIESVSWNTADGFASALNAFTAQNFGAKKYDRIRQGYRISFGILTIWGLIITAAFVLLPRPISGLFFHDPESLGISVNYLIIIGFCEAFMAIELMTIGALSGLGMTKLCSIISIILTGARIPLAMLLTHAGMGLNGIWWALSLTSIVKGIIFTLTFRQTSRTKLN
;
A
#
# COMPACT_ATOMS: atom_id res chain seq x y z
N MET A 1 5.53 -6.41 6.02
CA MET A 1 6.03 -5.56 7.12
C MET A 1 6.78 -6.37 8.20
N GLY A 2 6.16 -7.29 8.97
CA GLY A 2 6.83 -8.00 10.08
C GLY A 2 8.05 -8.82 9.66
N GLY A 3 7.95 -9.59 8.57
CA GLY A 3 9.08 -10.33 8.01
C GLY A 3 10.20 -9.41 7.53
N GLN A 4 9.86 -8.35 6.80
CA GLN A 4 10.80 -7.35 6.29
C GLN A 4 11.63 -6.72 7.42
N VAL A 5 10.98 -6.19 8.46
CA VAL A 5 11.65 -5.51 9.57
C VAL A 5 12.60 -6.44 10.33
N ASN A 6 12.12 -7.64 10.72
CA ASN A 6 12.95 -8.58 11.46
C ASN A 6 14.13 -9.08 10.64
N THR A 7 13.92 -9.40 9.36
CA THR A 7 15.00 -9.80 8.44
C THR A 7 16.01 -8.67 8.26
N ALA A 8 15.57 -7.43 8.04
CA ALA A 8 16.44 -6.28 7.87
C ALA A 8 17.29 -6.00 9.13
N GLN A 9 16.70 -6.08 10.32
CA GLN A 9 17.44 -5.91 11.58
C GLN A 9 18.47 -7.00 11.78
N SER A 10 18.14 -8.27 11.45
CA SER A 10 19.10 -9.39 11.54
C SER A 10 20.23 -9.26 10.52
N CYS A 11 19.94 -8.81 9.29
CA CYS A 11 20.97 -8.45 8.30
C CYS A 11 21.88 -7.34 8.81
N GLY A 12 21.31 -6.31 9.46
CA GLY A 12 22.09 -5.24 10.07
C GLY A 12 23.04 -5.70 11.16
N ARG A 13 22.64 -6.69 11.98
CA ARG A 13 23.49 -7.35 12.97
C ARG A 13 24.51 -8.32 12.37
N LYS A 14 24.45 -8.57 11.05
CA LYS A 14 25.21 -9.59 10.33
C LYS A 14 24.89 -11.02 10.79
N ASP A 15 23.75 -11.23 11.45
CA ASP A 15 23.24 -12.54 11.81
C ASP A 15 22.37 -13.10 10.66
N TYR A 16 23.06 -13.59 9.63
CA TYR A 16 22.39 -14.12 8.43
C TYR A 16 21.61 -15.41 8.71
N LYS A 17 21.99 -16.17 9.73
CA LYS A 17 21.26 -17.37 10.14
C LYS A 17 19.89 -17.01 10.71
N GLU A 18 19.84 -16.00 11.57
CA GLU A 18 18.59 -15.47 12.11
C GLU A 18 17.75 -14.80 11.01
N ALA A 19 18.41 -14.04 10.09
CA ALA A 19 17.73 -13.42 8.96
C ALA A 19 17.04 -14.45 8.05
N ARG A 20 17.70 -15.57 7.73
CA ARG A 20 17.11 -16.69 6.97
C ARG A 20 15.91 -17.28 7.69
N SER A 21 16.01 -17.47 9.01
CA SER A 21 14.91 -18.00 9.80
C SER A 21 13.67 -17.09 9.78
N TYR A 22 13.86 -15.76 9.87
CA TYR A 22 12.76 -14.81 9.73
C TYR A 22 12.20 -14.78 8.31
N ALA A 23 13.04 -14.78 7.28
CA ALA A 23 12.61 -14.79 5.88
C ALA A 23 11.78 -16.04 5.55
N ALA A 24 12.27 -17.23 5.95
CA ALA A 24 11.55 -18.48 5.74
C ALA A 24 10.22 -18.53 6.51
N SER A 25 10.23 -18.12 7.80
CA SER A 25 8.99 -18.04 8.59
C SER A 25 7.98 -17.05 8.02
N ALA A 26 8.44 -15.93 7.46
CA ALA A 26 7.57 -14.97 6.79
C ALA A 26 6.92 -15.56 5.54
N LEU A 27 7.68 -16.27 4.70
CA LEU A 27 7.15 -16.95 3.52
C LEU A 27 6.17 -18.08 3.89
N GLN A 28 6.46 -18.87 4.93
CA GLN A 28 5.54 -19.89 5.42
C GLN A 28 4.21 -19.30 5.89
N MET A 29 4.24 -18.20 6.65
CA MET A 29 3.03 -17.47 7.05
C MET A 29 2.28 -16.92 5.83
N THR A 30 3.00 -16.38 4.86
CA THR A 30 2.42 -15.84 3.62
C THR A 30 1.71 -16.93 2.83
N ILE A 31 2.32 -18.10 2.66
CA ILE A 31 1.70 -19.23 1.98
C ILE A 31 0.45 -19.69 2.73
N LEU A 32 0.56 -19.85 4.05
CA LEU A 32 -0.60 -20.26 4.87
C LEU A 32 -1.76 -19.27 4.77
N PHE A 33 -1.51 -17.98 4.99
CA PHE A 33 -2.57 -16.97 4.91
C PHE A 33 -3.08 -16.76 3.50
N GLY A 34 -2.23 -16.84 2.47
CA GLY A 34 -2.64 -16.75 1.08
C GLY A 34 -3.57 -17.91 0.68
N LEU A 35 -3.24 -19.14 1.08
CA LEU A 35 -4.09 -20.30 0.83
C LEU A 35 -5.40 -20.25 1.63
N LEU A 36 -5.36 -19.83 2.90
CA LEU A 36 -6.55 -19.64 3.71
C LEU A 36 -7.47 -18.57 3.11
N PHE A 37 -6.91 -17.46 2.64
CA PHE A 37 -7.68 -16.40 1.99
C PHE A 37 -8.29 -16.88 0.67
N ALA A 38 -7.52 -17.57 -0.17
CA ALA A 38 -8.03 -18.16 -1.42
C ALA A 38 -9.17 -19.14 -1.15
N ALA A 39 -8.99 -20.06 -0.20
CA ALA A 39 -10.03 -21.03 0.18
C ALA A 39 -11.29 -20.32 0.71
N ALA A 40 -11.13 -19.36 1.62
CA ALA A 40 -12.26 -18.59 2.15
C ALA A 40 -12.98 -17.81 1.03
N SER A 41 -12.26 -17.17 0.13
CA SER A 41 -12.83 -16.42 -0.99
C SER A 41 -13.60 -17.32 -1.95
N ILE A 42 -13.15 -18.55 -2.18
CA ILE A 42 -13.86 -19.53 -3.03
C ILE A 42 -15.10 -20.06 -2.32
N ILE A 43 -14.99 -20.41 -1.03
CA ILE A 43 -16.12 -20.94 -0.25
C ILE A 43 -17.24 -19.91 -0.10
N PHE A 44 -16.88 -18.65 0.13
CA PHE A 44 -17.84 -17.56 0.31
C PHE A 44 -18.08 -16.74 -0.96
N LEU A 45 -17.73 -17.27 -2.15
CA LEU A 45 -17.81 -16.55 -3.41
C LEU A 45 -19.21 -16.01 -3.70
N ASP A 46 -20.21 -16.90 -3.70
CA ASP A 46 -21.59 -16.52 -4.02
C ASP A 46 -22.22 -15.60 -2.95
N PRO A 47 -22.04 -15.81 -1.63
CA PRO A 47 -22.43 -14.84 -0.61
C PRO A 47 -21.77 -13.45 -0.76
N LEU A 48 -20.48 -13.39 -1.13
CA LEU A 48 -19.76 -12.13 -1.34
C LEU A 48 -20.33 -11.35 -2.52
N ILE A 49 -20.62 -12.02 -3.64
CA ILE A 49 -21.23 -11.39 -4.81
C ILE A 49 -22.69 -11.01 -4.51
N GLY A 50 -23.43 -11.86 -3.82
CA GLY A 50 -24.82 -11.61 -3.43
C GLY A 50 -24.97 -10.37 -2.54
N PHE A 51 -23.95 -10.02 -1.75
CA PHE A 51 -23.97 -8.79 -0.94
C PHE A 51 -24.13 -7.52 -1.79
N PHE A 52 -23.70 -7.53 -3.06
CA PHE A 52 -23.80 -6.39 -3.96
C PHE A 52 -25.15 -6.30 -4.69
N ASN A 53 -26.05 -7.28 -4.49
CA ASN A 53 -27.39 -7.32 -5.11
C ASN A 53 -27.38 -7.07 -6.64
N LEU A 54 -26.46 -7.72 -7.36
CA LEU A 54 -26.40 -7.62 -8.81
C LEU A 54 -27.67 -8.26 -9.42
N THR A 55 -28.47 -7.44 -10.08
CA THR A 55 -29.73 -7.87 -10.70
C THR A 55 -29.56 -8.45 -12.09
N ASP A 56 -28.47 -8.10 -12.77
CA ASP A 56 -28.12 -8.60 -14.09
C ASP A 56 -27.38 -9.95 -14.01
N PRO A 57 -27.91 -11.03 -14.59
CA PRO A 57 -27.27 -12.35 -14.59
C PRO A 57 -25.90 -12.37 -15.29
N GLU A 58 -25.72 -11.55 -16.32
CA GLU A 58 -24.43 -11.45 -17.05
C GLU A 58 -23.37 -10.77 -16.18
N ALA A 59 -23.73 -9.68 -15.52
CA ALA A 59 -22.87 -9.01 -14.55
C ALA A 59 -22.49 -9.93 -13.38
N TYR A 60 -23.45 -10.75 -12.89
CA TYR A 60 -23.18 -11.74 -11.83
C TYR A 60 -22.19 -12.81 -12.30
N SER A 61 -22.38 -13.39 -13.47
CA SER A 61 -21.50 -14.41 -14.05
C SER A 61 -20.09 -13.86 -14.29
N SER A 62 -19.99 -12.64 -14.79
CA SER A 62 -18.73 -11.92 -15.02
C SER A 62 -17.98 -11.66 -13.70
N ALA A 63 -18.67 -11.15 -12.69
CA ALA A 63 -18.12 -10.94 -11.36
C ALA A 63 -17.64 -12.25 -10.72
N ARG A 64 -18.41 -13.31 -10.87
CA ARG A 64 -18.10 -14.66 -10.36
C ARG A 64 -16.83 -15.22 -11.00
N SER A 65 -16.72 -15.14 -12.32
CA SER A 65 -15.54 -15.60 -13.07
C SER A 65 -14.30 -14.79 -12.68
N TYR A 66 -14.42 -13.46 -12.59
CA TYR A 66 -13.34 -12.58 -12.18
C TYR A 66 -12.83 -12.91 -10.76
N MET A 67 -13.74 -13.00 -9.79
CA MET A 67 -13.36 -13.29 -8.40
C MET A 67 -12.77 -14.69 -8.25
N LEU A 68 -13.33 -15.70 -8.92
CA LEU A 68 -12.81 -17.06 -8.87
C LEU A 68 -11.36 -17.14 -9.34
N ILE A 69 -11.01 -16.47 -10.43
CA ILE A 69 -9.66 -16.45 -11.00
C ILE A 69 -8.72 -15.63 -10.11
N THR A 70 -9.08 -14.39 -9.79
CA THR A 70 -8.20 -13.47 -9.07
C THR A 70 -8.01 -13.87 -7.61
N CYS A 71 -9.07 -14.25 -6.90
CA CYS A 71 -8.98 -14.67 -5.51
C CYS A 71 -8.47 -16.11 -5.38
N GLY A 72 -8.78 -17.00 -6.32
CA GLY A 72 -8.26 -18.36 -6.34
C GLY A 72 -6.74 -18.43 -6.48
N LEU A 73 -6.16 -17.53 -7.25
CA LEU A 73 -4.72 -17.44 -7.51
C LEU A 73 -4.03 -16.26 -6.80
N ILE A 74 -4.65 -15.70 -5.78
CA ILE A 74 -4.13 -14.55 -5.02
C ILE A 74 -2.80 -14.82 -4.33
N ILE A 75 -2.43 -16.09 -4.20
CA ILE A 75 -1.18 -16.52 -3.58
C ILE A 75 0.04 -15.82 -4.20
N PHE A 76 0.04 -15.58 -5.52
CA PHE A 76 1.13 -14.89 -6.19
C PHE A 76 1.26 -13.43 -5.71
N SER A 77 0.15 -12.72 -5.52
CA SER A 77 0.16 -11.35 -4.96
C SER A 77 0.73 -11.32 -3.54
N PHE A 78 0.35 -12.27 -2.69
CA PHE A 78 0.87 -12.41 -1.33
C PHE A 78 2.37 -12.69 -1.32
N LEU A 79 2.82 -13.61 -2.18
CA LEU A 79 4.24 -13.96 -2.32
C LEU A 79 5.06 -12.78 -2.88
N ASN A 80 4.55 -12.08 -3.90
CA ASN A 80 5.20 -10.91 -4.48
C ASN A 80 5.43 -9.82 -3.43
N LEU A 81 4.41 -9.50 -2.64
CA LEU A 81 4.52 -8.49 -1.58
C LEU A 81 5.56 -8.90 -0.53
N THR A 82 5.58 -10.18 -0.15
CA THR A 82 6.53 -10.68 0.84
C THR A 82 7.95 -10.73 0.29
N LEU A 83 8.14 -11.25 -0.92
CA LEU A 83 9.46 -11.29 -1.57
C LEU A 83 10.01 -9.88 -1.81
N THR A 84 9.19 -8.95 -2.29
CA THR A 84 9.57 -7.53 -2.43
C THR A 84 10.09 -6.97 -1.11
N GLY A 85 9.36 -7.20 0.00
CA GLY A 85 9.80 -6.78 1.33
C GLY A 85 11.11 -7.46 1.78
N LEU A 86 11.32 -8.73 1.47
CA LEU A 86 12.52 -9.48 1.83
C LEU A 86 13.74 -9.08 0.98
N PHE A 87 13.59 -8.77 -0.31
CA PHE A 87 14.64 -8.19 -1.14
C PHE A 87 15.05 -6.81 -0.62
N THR A 88 14.06 -5.95 -0.36
CA THR A 88 14.29 -4.61 0.18
C THR A 88 14.96 -4.69 1.56
N ALA A 89 14.61 -5.69 2.40
CA ALA A 89 15.23 -5.94 3.69
C ALA A 89 16.74 -6.25 3.60
N GLN A 90 17.20 -6.76 2.48
CA GLN A 90 18.63 -7.01 2.20
C GLN A 90 19.33 -5.83 1.51
N GLY A 91 18.60 -4.76 1.19
CA GLY A 91 19.09 -3.58 0.48
C GLY A 91 18.99 -3.69 -1.05
N ASP A 92 18.37 -4.74 -1.58
CA ASP A 92 18.09 -4.88 -3.00
C ASP A 92 16.69 -4.37 -3.34
N SER A 93 16.60 -3.11 -3.75
CA SER A 93 15.37 -2.52 -4.29
C SER A 93 15.26 -2.64 -5.82
N ARG A 94 16.36 -2.99 -6.50
CA ARG A 94 16.39 -3.08 -7.97
C ARG A 94 15.65 -4.32 -8.46
N SER A 95 15.83 -5.47 -7.80
CA SER A 95 15.15 -6.71 -8.19
C SER A 95 13.63 -6.61 -8.12
N PRO A 96 13.01 -6.09 -7.03
CA PRO A 96 11.57 -5.83 -7.00
C PRO A 96 11.12 -4.80 -8.04
N LEU A 97 11.89 -3.73 -8.27
CA LEU A 97 11.57 -2.73 -9.28
C LEU A 97 11.46 -3.35 -10.67
N MET A 98 12.47 -4.12 -11.08
CA MET A 98 12.47 -4.80 -12.38
C MET A 98 11.32 -5.80 -12.51
N ALA A 99 11.08 -6.60 -11.47
CA ALA A 99 10.01 -7.58 -11.48
C ALA A 99 8.63 -6.92 -11.63
N ASN A 100 8.35 -5.88 -10.82
CA ASN A 100 7.08 -5.15 -10.89
C ASN A 100 6.93 -4.40 -12.23
N PHE A 101 8.01 -3.83 -12.77
CA PHE A 101 7.98 -3.18 -14.08
C PHE A 101 7.63 -4.18 -15.19
N LEU A 102 8.28 -5.35 -15.22
CA LEU A 102 7.96 -6.41 -16.18
C LEU A 102 6.53 -6.93 -16.04
N GLY A 103 6.05 -7.08 -14.78
CA GLY A 103 4.66 -7.45 -14.52
C GLY A 103 3.67 -6.41 -15.02
N LEU A 104 3.95 -5.12 -14.80
CA LEU A 104 3.11 -4.03 -15.28
C LEU A 104 3.05 -4.01 -16.82
N VAL A 105 4.19 -4.08 -17.49
CA VAL A 105 4.25 -4.13 -18.96
C VAL A 105 3.52 -5.37 -19.48
N GLY A 106 3.74 -6.53 -18.84
CA GLY A 106 3.04 -7.76 -19.17
C GLY A 106 1.52 -7.63 -19.05
N ASN A 107 1.04 -7.02 -17.97
CA ASN A 107 -0.40 -6.76 -17.79
C ASN A 107 -0.95 -5.82 -18.87
N MET A 108 -0.27 -4.68 -19.13
CA MET A 108 -0.68 -3.72 -20.14
C MET A 108 -0.77 -4.32 -21.56
N LEU A 109 0.06 -5.32 -21.86
CA LEU A 109 0.01 -6.03 -23.14
C LEU A 109 -1.07 -7.11 -23.16
N LEU A 110 -1.21 -7.87 -22.06
CA LEU A 110 -2.17 -8.97 -21.99
C LEU A 110 -3.63 -8.51 -21.87
N ASP A 111 -3.89 -7.38 -21.21
CA ASP A 111 -5.24 -6.86 -21.04
C ASP A 111 -5.98 -6.68 -22.38
N PRO A 112 -5.49 -5.88 -23.35
CA PRO A 112 -6.19 -5.72 -24.63
C PRO A 112 -6.24 -7.02 -25.44
N LEU A 113 -5.22 -7.88 -25.36
CA LEU A 113 -5.19 -9.15 -26.09
C LEU A 113 -6.30 -10.10 -25.60
N LEU A 114 -6.48 -10.22 -24.30
CA LEU A 114 -7.42 -11.18 -23.69
C LEU A 114 -8.83 -10.60 -23.50
N ILE A 115 -8.95 -9.28 -23.24
CA ILE A 115 -10.25 -8.64 -23.09
C ILE A 115 -10.96 -8.50 -24.45
N LEU A 116 -10.24 -7.97 -25.43
CA LEU A 116 -10.80 -7.67 -26.76
C LEU A 116 -10.70 -8.84 -27.74
N GLY A 117 -9.84 -9.83 -27.46
CA GLY A 117 -9.61 -10.95 -28.36
C GLY A 117 -8.83 -10.55 -29.60
N ILE A 118 -7.70 -9.84 -29.44
CA ILE A 118 -6.89 -9.38 -30.55
C ILE A 118 -5.96 -10.52 -31.04
N GLY A 119 -5.93 -10.75 -32.36
CA GLY A 119 -5.09 -11.77 -33.00
C GLY A 119 -5.62 -13.19 -32.74
N PRO A 120 -4.77 -14.15 -32.30
CA PRO A 120 -5.17 -15.54 -32.10
C PRO A 120 -5.92 -15.79 -30.79
N PHE A 121 -6.11 -14.76 -29.96
CA PHE A 121 -6.70 -14.89 -28.62
C PHE A 121 -8.23 -14.79 -28.67
N PRO A 122 -8.96 -15.63 -27.90
CA PRO A 122 -10.40 -15.50 -27.76
C PRO A 122 -10.76 -14.24 -26.96
N ARG A 123 -11.89 -13.64 -27.30
CA ARG A 123 -12.45 -12.53 -26.53
C ARG A 123 -13.02 -13.06 -25.21
N LEU A 124 -12.33 -12.81 -24.11
CA LEU A 124 -12.69 -13.31 -22.77
C LEU A 124 -13.29 -12.22 -21.87
N GLU A 125 -13.33 -10.97 -22.32
CA GLU A 125 -13.92 -9.83 -21.59
C GLU A 125 -13.41 -9.74 -20.13
N THR A 126 -14.32 -9.80 -19.15
CA THR A 126 -13.96 -9.70 -17.72
C THR A 126 -13.05 -10.84 -17.24
N ALA A 127 -13.27 -12.06 -17.75
CA ALA A 127 -12.40 -13.21 -17.43
C ALA A 127 -10.98 -13.00 -18.02
N GLY A 128 -10.89 -12.36 -19.20
CA GLY A 128 -9.62 -11.97 -19.81
C GLY A 128 -8.80 -11.02 -18.94
N ALA A 129 -9.43 -10.00 -18.37
CA ALA A 129 -8.80 -9.09 -17.42
C ALA A 129 -8.29 -9.82 -16.16
N ALA A 130 -9.08 -10.77 -15.63
CA ALA A 130 -8.67 -11.58 -14.48
C ALA A 130 -7.44 -12.44 -14.79
N ILE A 131 -7.43 -13.12 -15.96
CA ILE A 131 -6.31 -13.95 -16.40
C ILE A 131 -5.06 -13.10 -16.65
N ALA A 132 -5.19 -11.94 -17.31
CA ALA A 132 -4.07 -11.03 -17.53
C ALA A 132 -3.44 -10.57 -16.22
N THR A 133 -4.27 -10.16 -15.26
CA THR A 133 -3.82 -9.73 -13.92
C THR A 133 -3.06 -10.85 -13.19
N VAL A 134 -3.62 -12.06 -13.15
CA VAL A 134 -2.96 -13.19 -12.47
C VAL A 134 -1.69 -13.63 -13.19
N THR A 135 -1.67 -13.61 -14.53
CA THR A 135 -0.48 -13.91 -15.32
C THR A 135 0.61 -12.88 -15.06
N ALA A 136 0.28 -11.60 -14.98
CA ALA A 136 1.22 -10.55 -14.59
C ALA A 136 1.78 -10.76 -13.17
N GLN A 137 0.95 -11.13 -12.21
CA GLN A 137 1.39 -11.45 -10.84
C GLN A 137 2.31 -12.69 -10.81
N PHE A 138 1.98 -13.72 -11.60
CA PHE A 138 2.85 -14.88 -11.77
C PHE A 138 4.19 -14.50 -12.42
N LEU A 139 4.20 -13.61 -13.42
CA LEU A 139 5.43 -13.12 -14.05
C LEU A 139 6.31 -12.38 -13.03
N VAL A 140 5.73 -11.50 -12.21
CA VAL A 140 6.45 -10.84 -11.10
C VAL A 140 7.08 -11.88 -10.18
N PHE A 141 6.31 -12.88 -9.75
CA PHE A 141 6.78 -13.96 -8.89
C PHE A 141 7.95 -14.73 -9.53
N ALA A 142 7.80 -15.13 -10.79
CA ALA A 142 8.82 -15.87 -11.52
C ALA A 142 10.13 -15.07 -11.65
N VAL A 143 10.02 -13.78 -11.97
CA VAL A 143 11.19 -12.87 -12.03
C VAL A 143 11.85 -12.73 -10.66
N LEU A 144 11.08 -12.55 -9.58
CA LEU A 144 11.63 -12.46 -8.22
C LEU A 144 12.34 -13.76 -7.81
N VAL A 145 11.75 -14.93 -8.12
CA VAL A 145 12.39 -16.23 -7.85
C VAL A 145 13.67 -16.38 -8.68
N PHE A 146 13.66 -16.02 -9.95
CA PHE A 146 14.86 -16.02 -10.78
C PHE A 146 15.96 -15.11 -10.20
N ARG A 147 15.58 -13.94 -9.71
CA ARG A 147 16.51 -12.99 -9.06
C ARG A 147 17.09 -13.52 -7.75
N ILE A 148 16.46 -14.45 -7.04
CA ILE A 148 17.06 -15.10 -5.88
C ILE A 148 18.38 -15.81 -6.25
N PHE A 149 18.44 -16.41 -7.42
CA PHE A 149 19.61 -17.17 -7.88
C PHE A 149 20.64 -16.31 -8.62
N THR A 150 20.21 -15.20 -9.24
CA THR A 150 21.04 -14.35 -10.12
C THR A 150 21.46 -13.03 -9.50
N SER A 151 20.92 -12.66 -8.33
CA SER A 151 21.32 -11.41 -7.66
C SER A 151 22.77 -11.49 -7.19
N GLY A 152 23.56 -10.46 -7.52
CA GLY A 152 24.97 -10.35 -7.13
C GLY A 152 25.20 -9.97 -5.66
N LEU A 153 24.24 -10.24 -4.77
CA LEU A 153 24.41 -10.02 -3.33
C LEU A 153 25.43 -11.04 -2.78
N GLU A 154 26.50 -10.56 -2.18
CA GLU A 154 27.54 -11.40 -1.54
C GLU A 154 26.96 -12.37 -0.52
N THR A 155 25.90 -11.96 0.19
CA THR A 155 25.16 -12.78 1.16
C THR A 155 23.67 -12.70 0.86
N ASN A 156 23.20 -13.53 -0.08
CA ASN A 156 21.78 -13.62 -0.37
C ASN A 156 21.07 -14.54 0.64
N VAL A 157 20.37 -13.90 1.60
CA VAL A 157 19.59 -14.60 2.64
C VAL A 157 18.52 -15.52 2.02
N LEU A 158 17.99 -15.16 0.82
CA LEU A 158 16.92 -15.90 0.16
C LEU A 158 17.41 -17.15 -0.59
N ARG A 159 18.68 -17.23 -0.95
CA ARG A 159 19.24 -18.36 -1.73
C ARG A 159 19.31 -19.67 -0.94
N GLU A 160 19.50 -19.55 0.38
CA GLU A 160 19.68 -20.70 1.27
C GLU A 160 18.47 -20.87 2.23
N LEU A 161 17.25 -20.64 1.72
CA LEU A 161 16.03 -20.79 2.51
C LEU A 161 15.60 -22.25 2.58
N HIS A 162 15.39 -22.73 3.80
CA HIS A 162 14.76 -24.02 4.05
C HIS A 162 13.26 -23.84 4.36
N LEU A 163 12.43 -23.68 3.31
CA LEU A 163 11.00 -23.39 3.45
C LEU A 163 10.20 -24.45 4.23
N PHE A 164 10.62 -25.72 4.19
CA PHE A 164 9.94 -26.83 4.88
C PHE A 164 10.48 -27.11 6.28
N SER A 165 11.48 -26.34 6.75
CA SER A 165 12.01 -26.50 8.10
C SER A 165 11.05 -25.92 9.15
N ARG A 166 10.97 -26.60 10.30
CA ARG A 166 10.23 -26.08 11.45
C ARG A 166 11.09 -25.06 12.20
N PHE A 167 10.58 -23.85 12.33
CA PHE A 167 11.25 -22.80 13.10
C PHE A 167 10.63 -22.66 14.50
N PRO A 168 11.41 -22.24 15.51
CA PRO A 168 10.90 -21.92 16.83
C PRO A 168 9.78 -20.89 16.79
N ARG A 169 8.77 -21.05 17.66
CA ARG A 169 7.58 -20.17 17.74
C ARG A 169 7.92 -18.68 17.89
N LYS A 170 9.10 -18.36 18.41
CA LYS A 170 9.58 -16.99 18.58
C LYS A 170 9.58 -16.19 17.27
N PHE A 171 9.97 -16.82 16.13
CA PHE A 171 10.03 -16.16 14.83
C PHE A 171 8.64 -15.71 14.35
N TYR A 172 7.68 -16.63 14.39
CA TYR A 172 6.28 -16.33 14.03
C TYR A 172 5.67 -15.28 14.94
N LYS A 173 5.91 -15.39 16.27
CA LYS A 173 5.43 -14.43 17.27
C LYS A 173 5.98 -13.02 17.00
N ASN A 174 7.26 -12.89 16.68
CA ASN A 174 7.88 -11.59 16.40
C ASN A 174 7.34 -10.98 15.10
N ILE A 175 7.19 -11.78 14.03
CA ILE A 175 6.59 -11.35 12.76
C ILE A 175 5.16 -10.87 13.01
N PHE A 176 4.36 -11.65 13.74
CA PHE A 176 2.97 -11.31 14.05
C PHE A 176 2.87 -10.05 14.92
N ARG A 177 3.74 -9.90 15.93
CA ARG A 177 3.77 -8.73 16.82
C ARG A 177 3.97 -7.40 16.06
N ILE A 178 4.75 -7.43 14.98
CA ILE A 178 5.01 -6.26 14.13
C ILE A 178 3.91 -6.11 13.06
N GLY A 179 3.47 -7.20 12.44
CA GLY A 179 2.54 -7.19 11.32
C GLY A 179 1.08 -7.00 11.71
N PHE A 180 0.66 -7.56 12.85
CA PHE A 180 -0.74 -7.53 13.28
C PHE A 180 -1.31 -6.12 13.53
N PRO A 181 -0.61 -5.22 14.24
CA PRO A 181 -1.09 -3.84 14.40
C PRO A 181 -1.30 -3.14 13.06
N THR A 182 -0.39 -3.34 12.10
CA THR A 182 -0.49 -2.76 10.75
C THR A 182 -1.68 -3.34 9.98
N ALA A 183 -1.94 -4.64 10.13
CA ALA A 183 -3.09 -5.28 9.48
C ALA A 183 -4.42 -4.72 10.00
N ILE A 184 -4.57 -4.57 11.32
CA ILE A 184 -5.76 -3.93 11.93
C ILE A 184 -5.89 -2.48 11.45
N GLN A 185 -4.80 -1.72 11.41
CA GLN A 185 -4.80 -0.35 10.91
C GLN A 185 -5.33 -0.28 9.47
N SER A 186 -4.85 -1.16 8.57
CA SER A 186 -5.30 -1.20 7.18
C SER A 186 -6.77 -1.59 7.05
N MET A 187 -7.23 -2.57 7.85
CA MET A 187 -8.63 -2.97 7.87
C MET A 187 -9.54 -1.80 8.31
N LEU A 188 -9.20 -1.14 9.40
CA LEU A 188 -9.97 0.02 9.90
C LEU A 188 -9.93 1.20 8.92
N TYR A 189 -8.80 1.44 8.25
CA TYR A 189 -8.70 2.43 7.20
C TYR A 189 -9.70 2.16 6.07
N CYS A 190 -9.79 0.91 5.59
CA CYS A 190 -10.77 0.53 4.56
C CYS A 190 -12.21 0.75 5.04
N MET A 191 -12.54 0.34 6.28
CA MET A 191 -13.88 0.52 6.85
C MET A 191 -14.25 2.01 6.95
N ILE A 192 -13.34 2.83 7.47
CA ILE A 192 -13.56 4.30 7.58
C ILE A 192 -13.73 4.91 6.19
N SER A 193 -12.91 4.50 5.21
CA SER A 193 -13.02 4.97 3.83
C SER A 193 -14.38 4.60 3.21
N MET A 194 -14.91 3.41 3.49
CA MET A 194 -16.25 3.02 3.03
C MET A 194 -17.34 3.90 3.64
N VAL A 195 -17.26 4.23 4.93
CA VAL A 195 -18.20 5.13 5.59
C VAL A 195 -18.15 6.53 4.97
N LEU A 196 -16.95 7.08 4.76
CA LEU A 196 -16.78 8.38 4.12
C LEU A 196 -17.30 8.39 2.68
N THR A 197 -17.06 7.33 1.91
CA THR A 197 -17.62 7.19 0.56
C THR A 197 -19.15 7.16 0.57
N ARG A 198 -19.76 6.50 1.57
CA ARG A 198 -21.20 6.54 1.76
C ARG A 198 -21.72 7.95 2.11
N MET A 199 -20.97 8.72 2.91
CA MET A 199 -21.33 10.11 3.19
C MET A 199 -21.27 10.96 1.92
N VAL A 200 -20.25 10.78 1.07
CA VAL A 200 -20.13 11.46 -0.23
C VAL A 200 -21.26 11.08 -1.18
N SER A 201 -21.73 9.83 -1.16
CA SER A 201 -22.82 9.37 -2.04
C SER A 201 -24.15 10.10 -1.81
N ALA A 202 -24.36 10.66 -0.63
CA ALA A 202 -25.53 11.50 -0.35
C ALA A 202 -25.57 12.82 -1.16
N PHE A 203 -24.43 13.23 -1.74
CA PHE A 203 -24.29 14.44 -2.56
C PHE A 203 -24.42 14.18 -4.06
N GLY A 204 -24.78 12.95 -4.47
CA GLY A 204 -25.06 12.62 -5.86
C GLY A 204 -23.93 11.87 -6.59
N ALA A 205 -24.23 11.46 -7.82
CA ALA A 205 -23.33 10.63 -8.62
C ALA A 205 -22.04 11.38 -9.04
N ALA A 206 -22.16 12.68 -9.33
CA ALA A 206 -21.03 13.53 -9.69
C ALA A 206 -19.97 13.57 -8.55
N ALA A 207 -20.41 13.69 -7.30
CA ALA A 207 -19.52 13.69 -6.14
C ALA A 207 -18.75 12.36 -5.99
N ILE A 208 -19.42 11.22 -6.21
CA ILE A 208 -18.78 9.89 -6.19
C ILE A 208 -17.77 9.77 -7.31
N ALA A 209 -18.12 10.19 -8.54
CA ALA A 209 -17.24 10.14 -9.70
C ALA A 209 -15.97 10.97 -9.43
N VAL A 210 -16.13 12.18 -8.92
CA VAL A 210 -15.02 13.07 -8.57
C VAL A 210 -14.14 12.47 -7.50
N GLN A 211 -14.70 11.91 -6.43
CA GLN A 211 -13.89 11.28 -5.39
C GLN A 211 -13.09 10.08 -5.91
N ARG A 212 -13.66 9.27 -6.81
CA ARG A 212 -12.96 8.13 -7.42
C ARG A 212 -11.82 8.58 -8.33
N VAL A 213 -12.08 9.48 -9.25
CA VAL A 213 -11.07 10.00 -10.19
C VAL A 213 -10.03 10.81 -9.44
N GLY A 214 -10.45 11.69 -8.50
CA GLY A 214 -9.56 12.45 -7.65
C GLY A 214 -8.61 11.56 -6.86
N GLY A 215 -9.11 10.46 -6.29
CA GLY A 215 -8.28 9.46 -5.62
C GLY A 215 -7.26 8.78 -6.55
N GLN A 216 -7.57 8.60 -7.85
CA GLN A 216 -6.58 8.10 -8.83
C GLN A 216 -5.49 9.15 -9.11
N ILE A 217 -5.84 10.42 -9.21
CA ILE A 217 -4.88 11.52 -9.39
C ILE A 217 -3.95 11.60 -8.16
N GLU A 218 -4.51 11.56 -6.95
CA GLU A 218 -3.78 11.55 -5.68
C GLU A 218 -2.87 10.33 -5.53
N SER A 219 -3.25 9.18 -6.11
CA SER A 219 -2.50 7.92 -5.99
C SER A 219 -1.06 8.02 -6.53
N VAL A 220 -0.77 8.91 -7.46
CA VAL A 220 0.58 9.18 -7.97
C VAL A 220 1.49 9.68 -6.83
N SER A 221 0.99 10.64 -6.04
CA SER A 221 1.71 11.17 -4.89
C SER A 221 1.85 10.13 -3.78
N TRP A 222 0.76 9.46 -3.46
CA TRP A 222 0.71 8.45 -2.41
C TRP A 222 1.64 7.26 -2.69
N ASN A 223 1.63 6.70 -3.90
CA ASN A 223 2.50 5.57 -4.28
C ASN A 223 3.99 5.97 -4.25
N THR A 224 4.31 7.20 -4.65
CA THR A 224 5.67 7.72 -4.55
C THR A 224 6.13 7.79 -3.09
N ALA A 225 5.30 8.35 -2.21
CA ALA A 225 5.60 8.44 -0.79
C ALA A 225 5.71 7.06 -0.12
N ASP A 226 4.86 6.08 -0.49
CA ASP A 226 4.90 4.70 0.01
C ASP A 226 6.18 3.97 -0.43
N GLY A 227 6.63 4.19 -1.65
CA GLY A 227 7.92 3.69 -2.12
C GLY A 227 9.09 4.17 -1.25
N PHE A 228 9.13 5.46 -0.92
CA PHE A 228 10.12 6.03 0.02
C PHE A 228 9.95 5.47 1.43
N ALA A 229 8.70 5.30 1.92
CA ALA A 229 8.42 4.71 3.22
C ALA A 229 8.96 3.28 3.34
N SER A 230 8.76 2.47 2.30
CA SER A 230 9.26 1.08 2.23
C SER A 230 10.79 1.03 2.23
N ALA A 231 11.44 1.87 1.45
CA ALA A 231 12.90 1.96 1.39
C ALA A 231 13.49 2.44 2.73
N LEU A 232 12.92 3.49 3.32
CA LEU A 232 13.36 4.02 4.60
C LEU A 232 13.09 3.05 5.75
N ASN A 233 12.03 2.26 5.68
CA ASN A 233 11.76 1.19 6.63
C ASN A 233 12.92 0.18 6.68
N ALA A 234 13.31 -0.36 5.53
CA ALA A 234 14.41 -1.31 5.44
C ALA A 234 15.75 -0.69 5.85
N PHE A 235 16.04 0.53 5.38
CA PHE A 235 17.24 1.28 5.75
C PHE A 235 17.33 1.51 7.26
N THR A 236 16.24 1.94 7.88
CA THR A 236 16.16 2.17 9.32
C THR A 236 16.33 0.85 10.09
N ALA A 237 15.64 -0.21 9.66
CA ALA A 237 15.74 -1.52 10.30
C ALA A 237 17.16 -2.10 10.26
N GLN A 238 17.83 -2.03 9.10
CA GLN A 238 19.22 -2.48 8.96
C GLN A 238 20.18 -1.68 9.85
N ASN A 239 20.10 -0.35 9.80
CA ASN A 239 21.00 0.52 10.58
C ASN A 239 20.71 0.42 12.09
N PHE A 240 19.45 0.16 12.49
CA PHE A 240 19.08 -0.12 13.87
C PHE A 240 19.69 -1.44 14.34
N GLY A 241 19.61 -2.50 13.54
CA GLY A 241 20.29 -3.78 13.81
C GLY A 241 21.80 -3.62 13.93
N ALA A 242 22.41 -2.79 13.10
CA ALA A 242 23.85 -2.47 13.10
C ALA A 242 24.25 -1.47 14.20
N LYS A 243 23.31 -0.93 14.99
CA LYS A 243 23.54 0.14 15.99
C LYS A 243 24.13 1.42 15.40
N LYS A 244 23.89 1.69 14.11
CA LYS A 244 24.37 2.90 13.41
C LYS A 244 23.30 4.01 13.44
N TYR A 245 23.06 4.56 14.62
CA TYR A 245 21.95 5.49 14.88
C TYR A 245 22.07 6.82 14.15
N ASP A 246 23.30 7.34 13.97
CA ASP A 246 23.53 8.58 13.22
C ASP A 246 23.11 8.45 11.75
N ARG A 247 23.34 7.26 11.15
CA ARG A 247 22.88 7.00 9.79
C ARG A 247 21.35 7.00 9.69
N ILE A 248 20.64 6.52 10.71
CA ILE A 248 19.18 6.58 10.77
C ILE A 248 18.72 8.04 10.76
N ARG A 249 19.32 8.89 11.60
CA ARG A 249 19.00 10.33 11.67
C ARG A 249 19.27 11.02 10.34
N GLN A 250 20.41 10.74 9.72
CA GLN A 250 20.80 11.30 8.43
C GLN A 250 19.85 10.85 7.32
N GLY A 251 19.56 9.53 7.22
CA GLY A 251 18.64 8.99 6.22
C GLY A 251 17.23 9.57 6.37
N TYR A 252 16.72 9.68 7.59
CA TYR A 252 15.44 10.31 7.85
C TYR A 252 15.43 11.79 7.41
N ARG A 253 16.47 12.56 7.74
CA ARG A 253 16.56 13.99 7.37
C ARG A 253 16.58 14.18 5.86
N ILE A 254 17.37 13.36 5.14
CA ILE A 254 17.43 13.42 3.67
C ILE A 254 16.07 13.06 3.06
N SER A 255 15.46 11.97 3.48
CA SER A 255 14.15 11.56 2.99
C SER A 255 13.05 12.58 3.31
N PHE A 256 13.13 13.20 4.50
CA PHE A 256 12.22 14.28 4.90
C PHE A 256 12.33 15.48 3.94
N GLY A 257 13.55 15.91 3.60
CA GLY A 257 13.77 16.99 2.64
C GLY A 257 13.22 16.65 1.25
N ILE A 258 13.54 15.47 0.73
CA ILE A 258 13.07 15.03 -0.60
C ILE A 258 11.54 14.98 -0.66
N LEU A 259 10.90 14.34 0.32
CA LEU A 259 9.43 14.21 0.32
C LEU A 259 8.69 15.49 0.67
N THR A 260 9.32 16.41 1.42
CA THR A 260 8.76 17.75 1.58
C THR A 260 8.76 18.51 0.25
N ILE A 261 9.85 18.46 -0.52
CA ILE A 261 9.91 19.09 -1.85
C ILE A 261 8.89 18.45 -2.78
N TRP A 262 8.84 17.10 -2.83
CA TRP A 262 7.86 16.38 -3.64
C TRP A 262 6.42 16.76 -3.27
N GLY A 263 6.07 16.70 -1.99
CA GLY A 263 4.73 17.05 -1.50
C GLY A 263 4.37 18.50 -1.80
N LEU A 264 5.32 19.45 -1.70
CA LEU A 264 5.09 20.85 -2.07
C LEU A 264 4.88 21.03 -3.58
N ILE A 265 5.57 20.26 -4.42
CA ILE A 265 5.33 20.25 -5.88
C ILE A 265 3.91 19.78 -6.18
N ILE A 266 3.47 18.68 -5.56
CA ILE A 266 2.11 18.16 -5.75
C ILE A 266 1.07 19.15 -5.18
N THR A 267 1.30 19.70 -4.00
CA THR A 267 0.46 20.76 -3.41
C THR A 267 0.31 21.93 -4.39
N ALA A 268 1.42 22.43 -4.92
CA ALA A 268 1.40 23.52 -5.90
C ALA A 268 0.62 23.12 -7.17
N ALA A 269 0.81 21.92 -7.68
CA ALA A 269 0.09 21.42 -8.85
C ALA A 269 -1.43 21.37 -8.60
N PHE A 270 -1.87 20.82 -7.45
CA PHE A 270 -3.28 20.67 -7.13
C PHE A 270 -3.96 21.99 -6.79
N VAL A 271 -3.26 22.94 -6.15
CA VAL A 271 -3.80 24.23 -5.74
C VAL A 271 -3.76 25.26 -6.86
N LEU A 272 -2.68 25.29 -7.66
CA LEU A 272 -2.49 26.30 -8.72
C LEU A 272 -3.05 25.87 -10.08
N LEU A 273 -3.09 24.55 -10.34
CA LEU A 273 -3.51 23.99 -11.63
C LEU A 273 -4.72 23.02 -11.50
N PRO A 274 -5.70 23.26 -10.60
CA PRO A 274 -6.77 22.30 -10.37
C PRO A 274 -7.68 22.18 -11.61
N ARG A 275 -7.98 23.30 -12.30
CA ARG A 275 -8.81 23.30 -13.51
C ARG A 275 -8.20 22.55 -14.69
N PRO A 276 -6.93 22.79 -15.10
CA PRO A 276 -6.27 22.00 -16.13
C PRO A 276 -6.24 20.49 -15.81
N ILE A 277 -5.92 20.11 -14.56
CA ILE A 277 -5.87 18.71 -14.14
C ILE A 277 -7.26 18.08 -14.19
N SER A 278 -8.27 18.72 -13.60
CA SER A 278 -9.65 18.22 -13.60
C SER A 278 -10.22 18.13 -15.02
N GLY A 279 -9.91 19.09 -15.90
CA GLY A 279 -10.38 19.13 -17.27
C GLY A 279 -9.89 18.00 -18.18
N LEU A 280 -8.83 17.25 -17.76
CA LEU A 280 -8.41 16.03 -18.45
C LEU A 280 -9.42 14.88 -18.26
N PHE A 281 -10.21 14.91 -17.20
CA PHE A 281 -11.09 13.82 -16.81
C PHE A 281 -12.60 14.20 -16.86
N PHE A 282 -12.93 15.45 -16.60
CA PHE A 282 -14.31 15.93 -16.51
C PHE A 282 -14.57 17.03 -17.52
N HIS A 283 -15.60 16.83 -18.35
CA HIS A 283 -16.01 17.77 -19.39
C HIS A 283 -17.32 18.49 -19.03
N ASP A 284 -18.12 17.95 -18.12
CA ASP A 284 -19.33 18.57 -17.62
C ASP A 284 -19.00 19.64 -16.56
N PRO A 285 -19.69 20.81 -16.59
CA PRO A 285 -19.39 21.94 -15.69
C PRO A 285 -19.56 21.59 -14.20
N GLU A 286 -20.53 20.74 -13.86
CA GLU A 286 -20.83 20.34 -12.49
C GLU A 286 -19.68 19.54 -11.88
N SER A 287 -19.32 18.39 -12.50
CA SER A 287 -18.22 17.54 -12.02
C SER A 287 -16.88 18.26 -12.05
N LEU A 288 -16.65 19.11 -13.05
CA LEU A 288 -15.43 19.93 -13.12
C LEU A 288 -15.32 20.88 -11.92
N GLY A 289 -16.42 21.59 -11.59
CA GLY A 289 -16.44 22.49 -10.43
C GLY A 289 -16.20 21.77 -9.10
N ILE A 290 -16.84 20.60 -8.91
CA ILE A 290 -16.64 19.74 -7.74
C ILE A 290 -15.20 19.23 -7.67
N SER A 291 -14.62 18.81 -8.80
CA SER A 291 -13.25 18.28 -8.88
C SER A 291 -12.19 19.34 -8.58
N VAL A 292 -12.39 20.58 -9.04
CA VAL A 292 -11.52 21.71 -8.72
C VAL A 292 -11.46 21.93 -7.20
N ASN A 293 -12.60 21.93 -6.52
CA ASN A 293 -12.66 22.09 -5.07
C ASN A 293 -12.00 20.92 -4.36
N TYR A 294 -12.23 19.67 -4.83
CA TYR A 294 -11.59 18.48 -4.29
C TYR A 294 -10.06 18.60 -4.32
N LEU A 295 -9.49 18.88 -5.51
CA LEU A 295 -8.05 18.96 -5.68
C LEU A 295 -7.41 20.06 -4.82
N ILE A 296 -8.05 21.22 -4.72
CA ILE A 296 -7.57 22.30 -3.86
C ILE A 296 -7.53 21.85 -2.39
N ILE A 297 -8.63 21.27 -1.89
CA ILE A 297 -8.74 20.86 -0.48
C ILE A 297 -7.74 19.75 -0.15
N ILE A 298 -7.62 18.73 -0.99
CA ILE A 298 -6.68 17.64 -0.79
C ILE A 298 -5.23 18.12 -1.01
N GLY A 299 -5.00 19.02 -1.95
CA GLY A 299 -3.68 19.61 -2.20
C GLY A 299 -3.02 20.18 -0.95
N PHE A 300 -3.78 20.77 -0.03
CA PHE A 300 -3.22 21.32 1.21
C PHE A 300 -2.61 20.25 2.13
N CYS A 301 -3.02 18.99 2.05
CA CYS A 301 -2.46 17.95 2.92
C CYS A 301 -1.38 17.08 2.27
N GLU A 302 -1.12 17.21 0.97
CA GLU A 302 -0.20 16.34 0.22
C GLU A 302 1.21 16.26 0.82
N ALA A 303 1.81 17.40 1.15
CA ALA A 303 3.12 17.44 1.77
C ALA A 303 3.13 16.74 3.13
N PHE A 304 2.09 16.93 3.94
CA PHE A 304 1.96 16.30 5.26
C PHE A 304 1.71 14.80 5.15
N MET A 305 0.92 14.36 4.16
CA MET A 305 0.66 12.95 3.88
C MET A 305 1.96 12.22 3.45
N ALA A 306 2.75 12.82 2.57
CA ALA A 306 4.02 12.26 2.15
C ALA A 306 4.99 12.10 3.34
N ILE A 307 5.07 13.10 4.22
CA ILE A 307 5.86 13.07 5.45
C ILE A 307 5.32 12.02 6.43
N GLU A 308 4.01 11.91 6.58
CA GLU A 308 3.35 10.89 7.41
C GLU A 308 3.80 9.48 7.01
N LEU A 309 3.58 9.10 5.73
CA LEU A 309 3.91 7.77 5.22
C LEU A 309 5.37 7.41 5.41
N MET A 310 6.27 8.33 5.04
CA MET A 310 7.70 8.15 5.22
C MET A 310 8.07 7.93 6.70
N THR A 311 7.49 8.73 7.60
CA THR A 311 7.80 8.66 9.03
C THR A 311 7.27 7.36 9.65
N ILE A 312 6.09 6.90 9.22
CA ILE A 312 5.57 5.56 9.58
C ILE A 312 6.55 4.48 9.11
N GLY A 313 7.11 4.60 7.90
CA GLY A 313 8.15 3.71 7.40
C GLY A 313 9.36 3.64 8.35
N ALA A 314 9.93 4.79 8.72
CA ALA A 314 11.06 4.88 9.64
C ALA A 314 10.76 4.29 11.02
N LEU A 315 9.66 4.67 11.66
CA LEU A 315 9.25 4.16 12.97
C LEU A 315 8.96 2.65 12.93
N SER A 316 8.36 2.18 11.86
CA SER A 316 8.11 0.73 11.67
C SER A 316 9.41 -0.04 11.53
N GLY A 317 10.45 0.52 10.88
CA GLY A 317 11.80 -0.06 10.81
C GLY A 317 12.46 -0.21 12.20
N LEU A 318 12.13 0.68 13.14
CA LEU A 318 12.52 0.55 14.55
C LEU A 318 11.67 -0.50 15.33
N GLY A 319 10.69 -1.13 14.69
CA GLY A 319 9.76 -2.07 15.32
C GLY A 319 8.61 -1.40 16.09
N MET A 320 8.37 -0.09 15.91
CA MET A 320 7.36 0.68 16.64
C MET A 320 5.99 0.69 15.94
N THR A 321 5.67 -0.38 15.22
CA THR A 321 4.41 -0.50 14.44
C THR A 321 3.15 -0.33 15.30
N LYS A 322 3.17 -0.83 16.54
CA LYS A 322 2.04 -0.66 17.48
C LYS A 322 1.73 0.82 17.74
N LEU A 323 2.75 1.64 17.97
CA LEU A 323 2.58 3.08 18.20
C LEU A 323 2.04 3.75 16.94
N CYS A 324 2.64 3.45 15.78
CA CYS A 324 2.18 3.97 14.49
C CYS A 324 0.71 3.63 14.23
N SER A 325 0.31 2.37 14.47
CA SER A 325 -1.07 1.93 14.26
C SER A 325 -2.05 2.62 15.21
N ILE A 326 -1.71 2.81 16.49
CA ILE A 326 -2.58 3.50 17.44
C ILE A 326 -2.82 4.95 16.99
N ILE A 327 -1.75 5.69 16.68
CA ILE A 327 -1.85 7.08 16.22
C ILE A 327 -2.70 7.16 14.93
N SER A 328 -2.40 6.29 13.96
CA SER A 328 -3.13 6.27 12.68
C SER A 328 -4.61 5.92 12.87
N ILE A 329 -4.94 4.93 13.70
CA ILE A 329 -6.32 4.50 13.93
C ILE A 329 -7.13 5.63 14.58
N ILE A 330 -6.60 6.27 15.63
CA ILE A 330 -7.28 7.36 16.33
C ILE A 330 -7.55 8.53 15.38
N LEU A 331 -6.53 8.98 14.65
CA LEU A 331 -6.66 10.17 13.79
C LEU A 331 -7.45 9.88 12.51
N THR A 332 -7.35 8.66 11.96
CA THR A 332 -8.19 8.27 10.82
C THR A 332 -9.65 8.07 11.26
N GLY A 333 -9.88 7.51 12.45
CA GLY A 333 -11.23 7.39 13.03
C GLY A 333 -11.89 8.74 13.29
N ALA A 334 -11.11 9.73 13.69
CA ALA A 334 -11.59 11.11 13.89
C ALA A 334 -12.11 11.77 12.61
N ARG A 335 -11.81 11.23 11.42
CA ARG A 335 -12.34 11.71 10.13
C ARG A 335 -13.88 11.69 10.10
N ILE A 336 -14.50 10.64 10.63
CA ILE A 336 -15.96 10.48 10.57
C ILE A 336 -16.67 11.58 11.38
N PRO A 337 -16.43 11.74 12.71
CA PRO A 337 -17.09 12.79 13.46
C PRO A 337 -16.72 14.20 12.96
N LEU A 338 -15.49 14.42 12.51
CA LEU A 338 -15.07 15.70 11.96
C LEU A 338 -15.80 16.00 10.62
N ALA A 339 -15.95 15.01 9.74
CA ALA A 339 -16.71 15.15 8.50
C ALA A 339 -18.18 15.47 8.78
N MET A 340 -18.81 14.79 9.74
CA MET A 340 -20.18 15.10 10.17
C MET A 340 -20.28 16.55 10.68
N LEU A 341 -19.38 16.96 11.57
CA LEU A 341 -19.37 18.32 12.14
C LEU A 341 -19.23 19.37 11.05
N LEU A 342 -18.27 19.25 10.14
CA LEU A 342 -18.03 20.23 9.08
C LEU A 342 -19.17 20.26 8.05
N THR A 343 -19.77 19.11 7.74
CA THR A 343 -20.93 19.04 6.85
C THR A 343 -22.14 19.75 7.47
N HIS A 344 -22.40 19.56 8.77
CA HIS A 344 -23.48 20.26 9.50
C HIS A 344 -23.20 21.75 9.72
N ALA A 345 -21.93 22.15 9.77
CA ALA A 345 -21.51 23.54 9.85
C ALA A 345 -21.70 24.32 8.52
N GLY A 346 -22.35 23.74 7.51
CA GLY A 346 -22.68 24.38 6.26
C GLY A 346 -21.65 24.18 5.14
N MET A 347 -20.57 23.43 5.35
CA MET A 347 -19.57 23.17 4.32
C MET A 347 -19.99 22.09 3.29
N GLY A 348 -21.10 21.36 3.56
CA GLY A 348 -21.62 20.33 2.68
C GLY A 348 -20.57 19.28 2.30
N LEU A 349 -20.47 18.94 1.01
CA LEU A 349 -19.52 17.97 0.48
C LEU A 349 -18.06 18.33 0.79
N ASN A 350 -17.70 19.60 0.71
CA ASN A 350 -16.34 20.07 1.00
C ASN A 350 -15.92 19.79 2.44
N GLY A 351 -16.88 19.75 3.38
CA GLY A 351 -16.62 19.42 4.78
C GLY A 351 -16.05 18.00 4.96
N ILE A 352 -16.46 17.03 4.15
CA ILE A 352 -15.92 15.68 4.17
C ILE A 352 -14.45 15.69 3.73
N TRP A 353 -14.12 16.39 2.67
CA TRP A 353 -12.75 16.47 2.15
C TRP A 353 -11.83 17.29 3.07
N TRP A 354 -12.35 18.36 3.70
CA TRP A 354 -11.60 19.07 4.73
C TRP A 354 -11.31 18.21 5.95
N ALA A 355 -12.20 17.30 6.33
CA ALA A 355 -11.93 16.36 7.41
C ALA A 355 -10.78 15.41 7.06
N LEU A 356 -10.69 14.94 5.80
CA LEU A 356 -9.57 14.18 5.27
C LEU A 356 -8.27 14.98 5.33
N SER A 357 -8.28 16.20 4.79
CA SER A 357 -7.12 17.08 4.71
C SER A 357 -6.59 17.46 6.10
N LEU A 358 -7.42 17.96 7.00
CA LEU A 358 -7.04 18.39 8.34
C LEU A 358 -6.45 17.23 9.16
N THR A 359 -7.08 16.05 9.12
CA THR A 359 -6.57 14.88 9.85
C THR A 359 -5.23 14.40 9.29
N SER A 360 -4.99 14.49 7.99
CA SER A 360 -3.69 14.16 7.39
C SER A 360 -2.61 15.17 7.76
N ILE A 361 -2.92 16.46 7.83
CA ILE A 361 -2.01 17.51 8.32
C ILE A 361 -1.60 17.20 9.77
N VAL A 362 -2.59 16.96 10.64
CA VAL A 362 -2.33 16.63 12.06
C VAL A 362 -1.48 15.36 12.19
N LYS A 363 -1.77 14.32 11.39
CA LYS A 363 -0.98 13.09 11.39
C LYS A 363 0.48 13.34 10.99
N GLY A 364 0.72 14.09 9.91
CA GLY A 364 2.07 14.44 9.47
C GLY A 364 2.87 15.15 10.56
N ILE A 365 2.25 16.07 11.29
CA ILE A 365 2.88 16.79 12.40
C ILE A 365 3.16 15.83 13.57
N ILE A 366 2.16 15.06 14.03
CA ILE A 366 2.29 14.14 15.16
C ILE A 366 3.37 13.09 14.88
N PHE A 367 3.39 12.48 13.69
CA PHE A 367 4.42 11.50 13.35
C PHE A 367 5.81 12.10 13.31
N THR A 368 5.97 13.31 12.80
CA THR A 368 7.27 14.03 12.80
C THR A 368 7.75 14.27 14.22
N LEU A 369 6.87 14.74 15.12
CA LEU A 369 7.21 14.96 16.52
C LEU A 369 7.55 13.64 17.24
N THR A 370 6.79 12.57 16.96
CA THR A 370 7.03 11.23 17.49
C THR A 370 8.40 10.70 17.08
N PHE A 371 8.79 10.87 15.81
CA PHE A 371 10.13 10.47 15.37
C PHE A 371 11.23 11.29 16.03
N ARG A 372 11.07 12.62 16.16
CA ARG A 372 12.02 13.47 16.88
C ARG A 372 12.22 13.05 18.32
N GLN A 373 11.13 12.74 19.03
CA GLN A 373 11.18 12.24 20.42
C GLN A 373 11.86 10.86 20.49
N THR A 374 11.49 9.93 19.60
CA THR A 374 12.10 8.60 19.52
C THR A 374 13.59 8.67 19.23
N SER A 375 13.98 9.59 18.33
CA SER A 375 15.39 9.82 17.97
C SER A 375 16.22 10.28 19.20
N ARG A 376 15.64 11.08 20.08
CA ARG A 376 16.31 11.55 21.31
C ARG A 376 16.40 10.49 22.40
N THR A 377 15.44 9.57 22.47
CA THR A 377 15.34 8.59 23.58
C THR A 377 15.90 7.22 23.26
N LYS A 378 15.83 6.77 22.00
CA LYS A 378 16.23 5.41 21.59
C LYS A 378 17.41 5.34 20.65
N LEU A 379 17.81 6.45 20.07
CA LEU A 379 18.90 6.50 19.11
C LEU A 379 20.13 7.26 19.65
N ASN A 380 20.20 7.48 20.93
CA ASN A 380 21.37 8.01 21.64
C ASN A 380 22.26 6.88 22.12
#